data_0d9f6d4e818355255dbff403b447d313
#
_entry.id   0d9f6d4e818355255dbff403b447d313
#
_cell.length_a   1.000
_cell.length_b   1.000
_cell.length_c   1.000
_cell.angle_alpha   90.00
_cell.angle_beta   90.00
_cell.angle_gamma   90.00
#
_symmetry.space_group_name_H-M   'P 1'
#
loop_
_entity.id
_entity.type
_entity.pdbx_description
1 polymer ?
#
loop_
_entity_poly.entity_id
_entity_poly.type
_entity_poly.pdbx_seq_one_letter_code
_entity_poly.pdbx_strand_id
1 'polypeptide(L)'
;MQQFNRLLAQIGQFQPSYLDNSAWTGHLPFAGWVVLSKKPKILVELGTHGGSSYFSFCQAIRDNQLQAQCFAVDTWGGDEHAGHYENSIYEKVHQYNEEHFKSFSTLLKKTFDEALNDI
;
A
#
# COMPACT_ATOMS: atom_id res chain seq x y z
N MET A 1 28.96 2.99 1.37
CA MET A 1 28.74 4.01 2.42
C MET A 1 27.91 5.19 1.91
N GLN A 2 28.27 5.83 0.80
CA GLN A 2 27.50 6.96 0.28
C GLN A 2 26.08 6.57 -0.13
N GLN A 3 25.90 5.39 -0.73
CA GLN A 3 24.59 4.91 -1.12
C GLN A 3 23.71 4.63 0.11
N PHE A 4 24.28 4.04 1.16
CA PHE A 4 23.56 3.80 2.40
C PHE A 4 23.14 5.11 3.07
N ASN A 5 24.04 6.10 3.12
CA ASN A 5 23.71 7.40 3.69
C ASN A 5 22.62 8.12 2.90
N ARG A 6 22.61 7.97 1.57
CA ARG A 6 21.55 8.51 0.74
C ARG A 6 20.20 7.88 1.06
N LEU A 7 20.17 6.55 1.22
CA LEU A 7 18.95 5.85 1.60
C LEU A 7 18.44 6.32 2.94
N LEU A 8 19.32 6.47 3.96
CA LEU A 8 18.92 6.95 5.26
C LEU A 8 18.32 8.36 5.18
N ALA A 9 18.92 9.24 4.40
CA ALA A 9 18.39 10.59 4.20
C ALA A 9 17.02 10.56 3.55
N GLN A 10 16.82 9.71 2.54
CA GLN A 10 15.53 9.57 1.86
C GLN A 10 14.46 9.00 2.79
N ILE A 11 14.81 8.02 3.63
CA ILE A 11 13.89 7.47 4.63
C ILE A 11 13.44 8.56 5.59
N GLY A 12 14.37 9.37 6.07
CA GLY A 12 14.06 10.46 7.01
C GLY A 12 13.17 11.54 6.40
N GLN A 13 13.15 11.65 5.07
CA GLN A 13 12.31 12.63 4.37
C GLN A 13 10.98 12.07 3.92
N PHE A 14 10.80 10.74 3.97
CA PHE A 14 9.56 10.12 3.53
C PHE A 14 8.44 10.43 4.52
N GLN A 15 7.38 11.07 4.02
CA GLN A 15 6.20 11.38 4.82
C GLN A 15 4.96 10.88 4.09
N PRO A 16 4.29 9.84 4.64
CA PRO A 16 3.09 9.31 4.02
C PRO A 16 1.97 10.34 3.95
N SER A 17 1.35 10.47 2.78
CA SER A 17 0.21 11.37 2.58
C SER A 17 -1.10 10.76 3.06
N TYR A 18 -1.19 9.43 3.08
CA TYR A 18 -2.40 8.72 3.49
C TYR A 18 -2.14 8.01 4.81
N LEU A 19 -2.92 8.36 5.83
CA LEU A 19 -2.85 7.73 7.14
C LEU A 19 -4.25 7.37 7.60
N ASP A 20 -4.42 6.15 8.08
CA ASP A 20 -5.58 5.77 8.85
C ASP A 20 -5.13 5.35 10.25
N ASN A 21 -6.09 4.98 11.09
CA ASN A 21 -5.80 4.62 12.47
C ASN A 21 -5.36 3.16 12.53
N SER A 22 -4.11 2.89 12.19
CA SER A 22 -3.59 1.53 12.12
C SER A 22 -2.34 1.35 12.97
N ALA A 23 -2.06 0.09 13.33
CA ALA A 23 -0.85 -0.27 14.07
C ALA A 23 0.42 -0.05 13.24
N TRP A 24 0.29 0.12 11.94
CA TRP A 24 1.40 0.33 11.03
C TRP A 24 1.92 1.76 11.00
N THR A 25 1.22 2.71 11.61
CA THR A 25 1.57 4.13 11.51
C THR A 25 3.04 4.41 11.89
N GLY A 26 3.55 3.75 12.94
CA GLY A 26 4.93 3.93 13.35
C GLY A 26 5.96 3.28 12.41
N HIS A 27 5.53 2.44 11.48
CA HIS A 27 6.41 1.71 10.57
C HIS A 27 6.34 2.24 9.13
N LEU A 28 5.59 3.29 8.86
CA LEU A 28 5.40 3.80 7.51
C LEU A 28 6.71 4.28 6.84
N PRO A 29 7.67 4.88 7.54
CA PRO A 29 8.96 5.20 6.92
C PRO A 29 9.69 3.97 6.39
N PHE A 30 9.47 2.79 7.01
CA PHE A 30 10.04 1.53 6.54
C PHE A 30 9.51 1.17 5.13
N ALA A 31 8.26 1.50 4.84
CA ALA A 31 7.70 1.25 3.51
C ALA A 31 8.51 1.95 2.42
N GLY A 32 8.88 3.21 2.65
CA GLY A 32 9.74 3.95 1.73
C GLY A 32 11.10 3.30 1.55
N TRP A 33 11.70 2.87 2.67
CA TRP A 33 13.00 2.21 2.62
C TRP A 33 12.98 0.91 1.82
N VAL A 34 11.97 0.06 2.05
CA VAL A 34 11.83 -1.21 1.33
C VAL A 34 11.72 -0.97 -0.16
N VAL A 35 10.85 -0.04 -0.57
CA VAL A 35 10.63 0.26 -1.98
C VAL A 35 11.90 0.79 -2.64
N LEU A 36 12.59 1.72 -1.99
CA LEU A 36 13.81 2.30 -2.55
C LEU A 36 14.96 1.30 -2.59
N SER A 37 15.04 0.39 -1.60
CA SER A 37 16.10 -0.63 -1.55
C SER A 37 15.88 -1.74 -2.57
N LYS A 38 14.64 -2.20 -2.69
CA LYS A 38 14.31 -3.38 -3.49
C LYS A 38 13.90 -3.05 -4.91
N LYS A 39 13.33 -1.86 -5.14
CA LYS A 39 12.84 -1.42 -6.44
C LYS A 39 11.99 -2.52 -7.10
N PRO A 40 10.90 -2.97 -6.45
CA PRO A 40 10.13 -4.10 -6.95
C PRO A 40 9.46 -3.77 -8.28
N LYS A 41 9.29 -4.78 -9.13
CA LYS A 41 8.49 -4.66 -10.34
C LYS A 41 7.03 -5.02 -10.07
N ILE A 42 6.79 -5.88 -9.10
CA ILE A 42 5.47 -6.27 -8.64
C ILE A 42 5.47 -6.18 -7.12
N LEU A 43 4.48 -5.52 -6.57
CA LEU A 43 4.29 -5.41 -5.13
C LEU A 43 2.89 -5.88 -4.79
N VAL A 44 2.78 -6.85 -3.90
CA VAL A 44 1.49 -7.40 -3.47
C VAL A 44 1.39 -7.28 -1.96
N GLU A 45 0.29 -6.70 -1.48
CA GLU A 45 -0.02 -6.69 -0.06
C GLU A 45 -1.23 -7.56 0.21
N LEU A 46 -1.07 -8.50 1.14
CA LEU A 46 -2.16 -9.37 1.60
C LEU A 46 -2.70 -8.81 2.90
N GLY A 47 -4.01 -8.53 2.94
CA GLY A 47 -4.64 -7.96 4.12
C GLY A 47 -4.45 -6.45 4.23
N THR A 48 -4.94 -5.71 3.26
CA THR A 48 -4.71 -4.27 3.14
C THR A 48 -5.51 -3.44 4.13
N HIS A 49 -6.71 -3.88 4.47
CA HIS A 49 -7.61 -3.20 5.40
C HIS A 49 -7.76 -1.70 5.09
N GLY A 50 -7.26 -0.81 5.96
CA GLY A 50 -7.42 0.64 5.82
C GLY A 50 -6.50 1.32 4.83
N GLY A 51 -5.49 0.62 4.34
CA GLY A 51 -4.65 1.10 3.25
C GLY A 51 -3.41 1.90 3.63
N SER A 52 -3.16 2.16 4.92
CA SER A 52 -2.04 3.01 5.32
C SER A 52 -0.69 2.48 4.84
N SER A 53 -0.40 1.20 5.06
CA SER A 53 0.85 0.61 4.60
C SER A 53 0.88 0.51 3.08
N TYR A 54 -0.21 0.04 2.47
CA TYR A 54 -0.27 -0.14 1.02
C TYR A 54 -0.04 1.18 0.27
N PHE A 55 -0.76 2.23 0.65
CA PHE A 55 -0.62 3.52 -0.02
C PHE A 55 0.72 4.18 0.26
N SER A 56 1.37 3.84 1.37
CA SER A 56 2.74 4.30 1.61
C SER A 56 3.71 3.66 0.62
N PHE A 57 3.55 2.36 0.32
CA PHE A 57 4.33 1.72 -0.74
C PHE A 57 4.06 2.37 -2.10
N CYS A 58 2.79 2.59 -2.43
CA CYS A 58 2.41 3.22 -3.70
C CYS A 58 2.98 4.63 -3.81
N GLN A 59 2.93 5.40 -2.73
CA GLN A 59 3.49 6.76 -2.71
C GLN A 59 4.99 6.73 -2.98
N ALA A 60 5.72 5.82 -2.34
CA ALA A 60 7.15 5.71 -2.56
C ALA A 60 7.48 5.35 -4.01
N ILE A 61 6.69 4.46 -4.61
CA ILE A 61 6.84 4.09 -6.01
C ILE A 61 6.58 5.29 -6.92
N ARG A 62 5.50 6.00 -6.70
CA ARG A 62 5.13 7.19 -7.50
C ARG A 62 6.18 8.28 -7.38
N ASP A 63 6.53 8.64 -6.14
CA ASP A 63 7.41 9.79 -5.87
C ASP A 63 8.83 9.57 -6.37
N ASN A 64 9.25 8.31 -6.48
CA ASN A 64 10.57 7.97 -6.99
C ASN A 64 10.54 7.49 -8.44
N GLN A 65 9.39 7.61 -9.11
CA GLN A 65 9.22 7.29 -10.53
C GLN A 65 9.63 5.86 -10.87
N LEU A 66 9.34 4.93 -9.97
CA LEU A 66 9.64 3.52 -10.19
C LEU A 66 8.56 2.87 -11.05
N GLN A 67 8.97 1.88 -11.84
CA GLN A 67 8.06 1.11 -12.68
C GLN A 67 7.64 -0.14 -11.94
N ALA A 68 6.42 -0.15 -11.40
CA ALA A 68 5.92 -1.28 -10.63
C ALA A 68 4.41 -1.42 -10.82
N GLN A 69 3.94 -2.67 -10.71
CA GLN A 69 2.52 -2.98 -10.60
C GLN A 69 2.23 -3.34 -9.15
N CYS A 70 1.24 -2.70 -8.57
CA CYS A 70 0.88 -2.90 -7.16
C CYS A 70 -0.51 -3.53 -7.07
N PHE A 71 -0.64 -4.50 -6.18
CA PHE A 71 -1.90 -5.22 -5.93
C PHE A 71 -2.17 -5.24 -4.43
N ALA A 72 -3.35 -4.80 -4.05
CA ALA A 72 -3.82 -4.90 -2.66
C ALA A 72 -4.93 -5.93 -2.60
N VAL A 73 -4.74 -6.96 -1.81
CA VAL A 73 -5.69 -8.08 -1.71
C VAL A 73 -6.31 -8.10 -0.33
N ASP A 74 -7.63 -8.00 -0.27
CA ASP A 74 -8.41 -8.12 0.94
C ASP A 74 -9.84 -8.44 0.55
N THR A 75 -10.57 -9.14 1.39
CA THR A 75 -12.01 -9.33 1.16
C THR A 75 -12.80 -8.08 1.53
N TRP A 76 -12.27 -7.28 2.45
CA TRP A 76 -12.97 -6.17 3.08
C TRP A 76 -14.36 -6.59 3.58
N GLY A 77 -14.52 -7.88 3.88
CA GLY A 77 -15.78 -8.43 4.34
C GLY A 77 -15.92 -8.43 5.85
N GLY A 78 -14.80 -8.59 6.56
CA GLY A 78 -14.82 -8.71 8.00
C GLY A 78 -15.67 -9.90 8.45
N ASP A 79 -16.12 -9.87 9.71
CA ASP A 79 -17.11 -10.79 10.19
C ASP A 79 -18.51 -10.16 10.09
N GLU A 80 -19.55 -10.89 10.49
CA GLU A 80 -20.93 -10.42 10.40
C GLU A 80 -21.17 -9.12 11.19
N HIS A 81 -20.41 -8.90 12.24
CA HIS A 81 -20.55 -7.71 13.10
C HIS A 81 -19.84 -6.49 12.52
N ALA A 82 -18.83 -6.71 11.68
CA ALA A 82 -18.01 -5.63 11.11
C ALA A 82 -18.40 -5.27 9.67
N GLY A 83 -19.43 -5.92 9.08
CA GLY A 83 -19.74 -5.81 7.66
C GLY A 83 -19.90 -4.38 7.15
N HIS A 84 -20.69 -3.55 7.83
CA HIS A 84 -20.90 -2.16 7.41
C HIS A 84 -19.63 -1.32 7.55
N TYR A 85 -18.87 -1.53 8.61
CA TYR A 85 -17.63 -0.84 8.87
C TYR A 85 -16.60 -1.17 7.81
N GLU A 86 -16.47 -2.44 7.45
CA GLU A 86 -15.52 -2.88 6.43
C GLU A 86 -15.89 -2.34 5.04
N ASN A 87 -17.17 -2.24 4.71
CA ASN A 87 -17.61 -1.64 3.46
C ASN A 87 -17.22 -0.15 3.38
N SER A 88 -17.37 0.58 4.47
CA SER A 88 -16.96 2.00 4.53
C SER A 88 -15.46 2.15 4.35
N ILE A 89 -14.68 1.25 4.94
CA ILE A 89 -13.23 1.22 4.77
C ILE A 89 -12.87 0.95 3.32
N TYR A 90 -13.50 -0.05 2.69
CA TYR A 90 -13.24 -0.38 1.30
C TYR A 90 -13.55 0.80 0.38
N GLU A 91 -14.67 1.45 0.57
CA GLU A 91 -15.04 2.60 -0.26
C GLU A 91 -14.02 3.72 -0.18
N LYS A 92 -13.52 4.00 1.02
CA LYS A 92 -12.49 5.01 1.23
C LYS A 92 -11.18 4.62 0.53
N VAL A 93 -10.77 3.37 0.69
CA VAL A 93 -9.55 2.84 0.05
C VAL A 93 -9.70 2.89 -1.47
N HIS A 94 -10.84 2.46 -1.98
CA HIS A 94 -11.12 2.46 -3.41
C HIS A 94 -11.06 3.87 -4.00
N GLN A 95 -11.72 4.81 -3.35
CA GLN A 95 -11.72 6.19 -3.80
C GLN A 95 -10.30 6.78 -3.85
N TYR A 96 -9.53 6.58 -2.80
CA TYR A 96 -8.16 7.09 -2.75
C TYR A 96 -7.28 6.47 -3.84
N ASN A 97 -7.43 5.16 -4.07
CA ASN A 97 -6.70 4.46 -5.12
C ASN A 97 -7.04 5.03 -6.51
N GLU A 98 -8.32 5.24 -6.79
CA GLU A 98 -8.76 5.80 -8.07
C GLU A 98 -8.23 7.22 -8.30
N GLU A 99 -8.15 8.02 -7.24
CA GLU A 99 -7.69 9.41 -7.35
C GLU A 99 -6.17 9.52 -7.52
N HIS A 100 -5.40 8.61 -6.92
CA HIS A 100 -3.95 8.81 -6.81
C HIS A 100 -3.09 7.75 -7.48
N PHE A 101 -3.54 6.49 -7.55
CA PHE A 101 -2.65 5.39 -7.95
C PHE A 101 -3.23 4.47 -9.02
N LYS A 102 -4.34 4.84 -9.61
CA LYS A 102 -5.07 3.99 -10.56
C LYS A 102 -4.20 3.43 -11.70
N SER A 103 -3.22 4.20 -12.14
CA SER A 103 -2.42 3.83 -13.31
C SER A 103 -1.54 2.59 -13.08
N PHE A 104 -1.20 2.29 -11.81
CA PHE A 104 -0.34 1.15 -11.51
C PHE A 104 -0.80 0.31 -10.32
N SER A 105 -1.90 0.67 -9.69
CA SER A 105 -2.41 0.01 -8.48
C SER A 105 -3.79 -0.57 -8.71
N THR A 106 -3.95 -1.85 -8.37
CA THR A 106 -5.20 -2.59 -8.50
C THR A 106 -5.62 -3.14 -7.15
N LEU A 107 -6.85 -2.86 -6.76
CA LEU A 107 -7.45 -3.46 -5.57
C LEU A 107 -8.18 -4.75 -5.97
N LEU A 108 -7.84 -5.84 -5.30
CA LEU A 108 -8.47 -7.14 -5.53
C LEU A 108 -9.32 -7.49 -4.31
N LYS A 109 -10.61 -7.23 -4.41
CA LYS A 109 -11.58 -7.53 -3.34
C LYS A 109 -11.96 -9.00 -3.38
N LYS A 110 -11.05 -9.86 -2.94
CA LYS A 110 -11.14 -11.31 -3.03
C LYS A 110 -10.36 -11.97 -1.90
N THR A 111 -10.52 -13.29 -1.77
CA THR A 111 -9.62 -14.05 -0.91
C THR A 111 -8.24 -14.13 -1.55
N PHE A 112 -7.24 -14.50 -0.75
CA PHE A 112 -5.88 -14.63 -1.26
C PHE A 112 -5.78 -15.69 -2.36
N ASP A 113 -6.49 -16.82 -2.18
CA ASP A 113 -6.48 -17.89 -3.18
C ASP A 113 -7.07 -17.44 -4.51
N GLU A 114 -8.19 -16.72 -4.46
CA GLU A 114 -8.81 -16.19 -5.66
C GLU A 114 -7.90 -15.19 -6.39
N ALA A 115 -7.20 -14.37 -5.63
CA ALA A 115 -6.34 -13.32 -6.18
C ALA A 115 -5.12 -13.88 -6.92
N LEU A 116 -4.70 -15.11 -6.63
CA LEU A 116 -3.56 -15.73 -7.31
C LEU A 116 -3.72 -15.78 -8.82
N ASN A 117 -4.96 -15.84 -9.30
CA ASN A 117 -5.24 -15.91 -10.74
C ASN A 117 -5.16 -14.55 -11.43
N ASP A 118 -5.09 -13.46 -10.67
CA ASP A 118 -5.14 -12.09 -11.20
C ASP A 118 -3.79 -11.38 -11.14
N ILE A 119 -2.80 -12.02 -10.56
CA ILE A 119 -1.47 -11.42 -10.38
C ILE A 119 -0.39 -12.05 -11.30
#